data_fc55950e8564fc7c9c43d76b9cb8f0f8
#
_entry.id   fc55950e8564fc7c9c43d76b9cb8f0f8
#
_cell.length_a   1.000
_cell.length_b   1.000
_cell.length_c   1.000
_cell.angle_alpha   90.00
_cell.angle_beta   90.00
_cell.angle_gamma   90.00
#
_symmetry.space_group_name_H-M   'P 1'
#
loop_
_entity.id
_entity.type
_entity.pdbx_description
1 polymer ?
#
loop_
_entity_poly.entity_id
_entity_poly.type
_entity_poly.pdbx_seq_one_letter_code
_entity_poly.pdbx_strand_id
1 'polypeptide(L)'
;MTTTAAHPTALPAAARRAELEAALGAVTARVAAAAAACGRDPRGITLVAVTKTRPAADARLLHALGVRHLGENHDREAAAKAADLADLAGHPEPPQWHFVGSLQRNKAASVARYASLVHSVDRPALVAALSRGALNAGRTLPCLLQVSLDGDPRRGGVPADGLAALADAVADAPGLRLAGVMAVAPLGGPADAAFDRLAALAARLRADHPRATAVSAGMSGDLETAVAAGATHVRIGSALLGGRAYPARVGTPPGATDPEAYGPAGARTTGTHATPLGGAA
;
A
#
# COMPACT_ATOMS: atom_id res chain seq x y z
N MET A 1 -4.65 -36.18 28.64
CA MET A 1 -5.62 -35.06 28.66
C MET A 1 -5.10 -34.01 27.69
N THR A 2 -5.66 -33.99 26.49
CA THR A 2 -5.23 -33.11 25.39
C THR A 2 -6.05 -31.82 25.48
N THR A 3 -5.41 -30.72 25.89
CA THR A 3 -6.08 -29.41 25.95
C THR A 3 -6.19 -28.87 24.52
N THR A 4 -7.38 -28.90 23.97
CA THR A 4 -7.70 -28.29 22.68
C THR A 4 -7.64 -26.78 22.87
N ALA A 5 -6.63 -26.11 22.25
CA ALA A 5 -6.54 -24.67 22.20
C ALA A 5 -7.74 -24.13 21.43
N ALA A 6 -8.61 -23.38 22.13
CA ALA A 6 -9.76 -22.71 21.52
C ALA A 6 -9.26 -21.68 20.50
N HIS A 7 -9.63 -21.86 19.25
CA HIS A 7 -9.50 -20.80 18.22
C HIS A 7 -10.33 -19.61 18.69
N PRO A 8 -9.82 -18.37 18.56
CA PRO A 8 -10.64 -17.19 18.88
C PRO A 8 -11.87 -17.23 17.98
N THR A 9 -13.03 -17.36 18.58
CA THR A 9 -14.34 -17.39 17.92
C THR A 9 -14.50 -16.07 17.17
N ALA A 10 -14.72 -16.14 15.83
CA ALA A 10 -15.02 -14.95 15.04
C ALA A 10 -16.22 -14.22 15.66
N LEU A 11 -16.13 -12.91 15.80
CA LEU A 11 -17.23 -12.09 16.31
C LEU A 11 -18.48 -12.28 15.44
N PRO A 12 -19.69 -12.29 16.01
CA PRO A 12 -20.91 -12.23 15.24
C PRO A 12 -20.87 -11.06 14.25
N ALA A 13 -21.37 -11.23 13.03
CA ALA A 13 -21.30 -10.22 11.96
C ALA A 13 -21.80 -8.83 12.40
N ALA A 14 -22.85 -8.79 13.23
CA ALA A 14 -23.37 -7.53 13.80
C ALA A 14 -22.38 -6.85 14.76
N ALA A 15 -21.70 -7.62 15.62
CA ALA A 15 -20.69 -7.09 16.54
C ALA A 15 -19.46 -6.58 15.76
N ARG A 16 -19.02 -7.32 14.73
CA ARG A 16 -17.92 -6.88 13.87
C ARG A 16 -18.27 -5.60 13.10
N ARG A 17 -19.50 -5.48 12.61
CA ARG A 17 -19.99 -4.26 11.96
C ARG A 17 -19.92 -3.06 12.90
N ALA A 18 -20.42 -3.20 14.13
CA ALA A 18 -20.41 -2.12 15.12
C ALA A 18 -18.97 -1.69 15.50
N GLU A 19 -18.05 -2.67 15.63
CA GLU A 19 -16.63 -2.39 15.87
C GLU A 19 -16.01 -1.57 14.72
N LEU A 20 -16.24 -1.98 13.49
CA LEU A 20 -15.73 -1.28 12.29
C LEU A 20 -16.34 0.11 12.15
N GLU A 21 -17.62 0.27 12.44
CA GLU A 21 -18.32 1.56 12.39
C GLU A 21 -17.74 2.55 13.42
N ALA A 22 -17.52 2.11 14.65
CA ALA A 22 -16.89 2.94 15.69
C ALA A 22 -15.45 3.33 15.31
N ALA A 23 -14.65 2.38 14.82
CA ALA A 23 -13.29 2.62 14.37
C ALA A 23 -13.25 3.57 13.16
N LEU A 24 -14.15 3.41 12.20
CA LEU A 24 -14.28 4.29 11.04
C LEU A 24 -14.63 5.71 11.46
N GLY A 25 -15.59 5.87 12.39
CA GLY A 25 -15.95 7.17 12.95
C GLY A 25 -14.75 7.87 13.59
N ALA A 26 -13.97 7.15 14.41
CA ALA A 26 -12.78 7.69 15.06
C ALA A 26 -11.71 8.11 14.04
N VAL A 27 -11.44 7.27 13.03
CA VAL A 27 -10.45 7.59 11.97
C VAL A 27 -10.91 8.78 11.13
N THR A 28 -12.19 8.83 10.76
CA THR A 28 -12.75 9.94 9.97
C THR A 28 -12.67 11.27 10.74
N ALA A 29 -12.96 11.24 12.04
CA ALA A 29 -12.83 12.41 12.91
C ALA A 29 -11.36 12.89 13.00
N ARG A 30 -10.39 11.97 13.09
CA ARG A 30 -8.95 12.32 13.07
C ARG A 30 -8.56 12.98 11.75
N VAL A 31 -8.99 12.43 10.61
CA VAL A 31 -8.71 13.02 9.28
C VAL A 31 -9.33 14.42 9.18
N ALA A 32 -10.56 14.59 9.63
CA ALA A 32 -11.25 15.89 9.61
C ALA A 32 -10.54 16.92 10.50
N ALA A 33 -10.14 16.54 11.72
CA ALA A 33 -9.39 17.40 12.63
C ALA A 33 -8.01 17.79 12.06
N ALA A 34 -7.27 16.85 11.48
CA ALA A 34 -5.99 17.10 10.84
C ALA A 34 -6.13 18.07 9.63
N ALA A 35 -7.17 17.87 8.82
CA ALA A 35 -7.47 18.77 7.70
C ALA A 35 -7.80 20.18 8.18
N ALA A 36 -8.68 20.31 9.17
CA ALA A 36 -9.06 21.60 9.74
C ALA A 36 -7.86 22.34 10.34
N ALA A 37 -6.96 21.65 11.04
CA ALA A 37 -5.76 22.23 11.64
C ALA A 37 -4.82 22.88 10.64
N CYS A 38 -4.85 22.46 9.36
CA CYS A 38 -4.05 23.05 8.29
C CYS A 38 -4.89 23.75 7.20
N GLY A 39 -6.15 24.10 7.50
CA GLY A 39 -7.03 24.85 6.60
C GLY A 39 -7.44 24.12 5.32
N ARG A 40 -7.43 22.78 5.34
CA ARG A 40 -7.79 21.93 4.18
C ARG A 40 -9.22 21.41 4.31
N ASP A 41 -9.87 21.21 3.17
CA ASP A 41 -11.14 20.48 3.11
C ASP A 41 -10.89 18.98 3.33
N PRO A 42 -11.50 18.32 4.34
CA PRO A 42 -11.34 16.89 4.57
C PRO A 42 -11.87 16.04 3.41
N ARG A 43 -12.79 16.55 2.59
CA ARG A 43 -13.29 15.86 1.37
C ARG A 43 -12.22 15.70 0.30
N GLY A 44 -11.16 16.48 0.35
CA GLY A 44 -9.98 16.35 -0.51
C GLY A 44 -9.01 15.27 -0.06
N ILE A 45 -9.31 14.52 1.02
CA ILE A 45 -8.46 13.46 1.58
C ILE A 45 -9.17 12.12 1.48
N THR A 46 -8.62 11.24 0.68
CA THR A 46 -9.12 9.87 0.48
C THR A 46 -8.62 8.96 1.60
N LEU A 47 -9.55 8.35 2.33
CA LEU A 47 -9.23 7.26 3.27
C LEU A 47 -9.14 5.94 2.49
N VAL A 48 -7.94 5.35 2.41
CA VAL A 48 -7.71 4.01 1.90
C VAL A 48 -7.67 3.03 3.06
N ALA A 49 -8.70 2.19 3.20
CA ALA A 49 -8.76 1.16 4.22
C ALA A 49 -7.88 -0.04 3.82
N VAL A 50 -6.77 -0.25 4.53
CA VAL A 50 -5.82 -1.33 4.21
C VAL A 50 -6.28 -2.63 4.85
N THR A 51 -6.89 -3.49 4.02
CA THR A 51 -7.57 -4.72 4.43
C THR A 51 -6.70 -5.98 4.35
N LYS A 52 -5.39 -5.84 4.10
CA LYS A 52 -4.46 -6.97 4.07
C LYS A 52 -4.59 -7.85 5.32
N THR A 53 -4.51 -9.18 5.12
CA THR A 53 -4.66 -10.21 6.16
C THR A 53 -6.02 -10.24 6.86
N ARG A 54 -7.02 -9.59 6.31
CA ARG A 54 -8.42 -9.60 6.80
C ARG A 54 -9.32 -10.34 5.80
N PRO A 55 -10.42 -10.94 6.25
CA PRO A 55 -11.34 -11.63 5.35
C PRO A 55 -12.05 -10.65 4.41
N ALA A 56 -12.50 -11.15 3.25
CA ALA A 56 -13.32 -10.38 2.30
C ALA A 56 -14.60 -9.82 2.95
N ALA A 57 -15.13 -10.50 3.98
CA ALA A 57 -16.27 -10.03 4.75
C ALA A 57 -16.01 -8.66 5.42
N ASP A 58 -14.80 -8.40 5.95
CA ASP A 58 -14.45 -7.09 6.51
C ASP A 58 -14.44 -6.01 5.43
N ALA A 59 -13.91 -6.30 4.25
CA ALA A 59 -13.93 -5.38 3.11
C ALA A 59 -15.37 -5.06 2.65
N ARG A 60 -16.24 -6.07 2.64
CA ARG A 60 -17.67 -5.89 2.34
C ARG A 60 -18.39 -5.06 3.39
N LEU A 61 -18.11 -5.28 4.68
CA LEU A 61 -18.67 -4.47 5.78
C LEU A 61 -18.20 -3.02 5.67
N LEU A 62 -16.92 -2.78 5.42
CA LEU A 62 -16.39 -1.42 5.20
C LEU A 62 -17.06 -0.72 4.01
N HIS A 63 -17.27 -1.43 2.89
CA HIS A 63 -18.00 -0.89 1.76
C HIS A 63 -19.44 -0.51 2.12
N ALA A 64 -20.15 -1.38 2.87
CA ALA A 64 -21.49 -1.10 3.36
C ALA A 64 -21.56 0.08 4.37
N LEU A 65 -20.44 0.40 5.05
CA LEU A 65 -20.27 1.56 5.91
C LEU A 65 -19.83 2.83 5.15
N GLY A 66 -19.75 2.79 3.82
CA GLY A 66 -19.40 3.94 2.99
C GLY A 66 -17.93 4.04 2.57
N VAL A 67 -17.06 3.12 2.99
CA VAL A 67 -15.66 3.10 2.55
C VAL A 67 -15.58 2.58 1.11
N ARG A 68 -15.09 3.41 0.19
CA ARG A 68 -14.97 3.05 -1.23
C ARG A 68 -13.56 2.57 -1.60
N HIS A 69 -12.52 3.04 -0.92
CA HIS A 69 -11.13 2.79 -1.26
C HIS A 69 -10.54 1.71 -0.34
N LEU A 70 -10.25 0.53 -0.92
CA LEU A 70 -9.72 -0.65 -0.23
C LEU A 70 -8.29 -0.91 -0.64
N GLY A 71 -7.36 -1.02 0.32
CA GLY A 71 -5.92 -1.17 0.07
C GLY A 71 -5.42 -2.60 0.35
N GLU A 72 -4.63 -3.14 -0.56
CA GLU A 72 -4.04 -4.48 -0.47
C GLU A 72 -2.54 -4.49 -0.75
N ASN A 73 -1.84 -5.42 -0.09
CA ASN A 73 -0.39 -5.56 -0.25
C ASN A 73 0.02 -6.74 -1.12
N HIS A 74 -0.81 -7.77 -1.23
CA HIS A 74 -0.49 -9.05 -1.88
C HIS A 74 -1.50 -9.36 -2.98
N ASP A 75 -1.00 -9.58 -4.21
CA ASP A 75 -1.82 -9.80 -5.39
C ASP A 75 -2.83 -10.96 -5.23
N ARG A 76 -2.37 -12.10 -4.70
CA ARG A 76 -3.25 -13.28 -4.53
C ARG A 76 -4.44 -12.97 -3.62
N GLU A 77 -4.20 -12.27 -2.51
CA GLU A 77 -5.22 -11.87 -1.56
C GLU A 77 -6.17 -10.83 -2.17
N ALA A 78 -5.59 -9.81 -2.81
CA ALA A 78 -6.34 -8.74 -3.45
C ALA A 78 -7.25 -9.23 -4.57
N ALA A 79 -6.73 -10.08 -5.47
CA ALA A 79 -7.51 -10.65 -6.57
C ALA A 79 -8.66 -11.53 -6.07
N ALA A 80 -8.44 -12.33 -5.01
CA ALA A 80 -9.50 -13.12 -4.40
C ALA A 80 -10.60 -12.24 -3.80
N LYS A 81 -10.25 -11.20 -3.03
CA LYS A 81 -11.23 -10.27 -2.46
C LYS A 81 -11.97 -9.47 -3.53
N ALA A 82 -11.27 -9.04 -4.58
CA ALA A 82 -11.93 -8.36 -5.70
C ALA A 82 -12.95 -9.26 -6.40
N ALA A 83 -12.65 -10.56 -6.53
CA ALA A 83 -13.61 -11.55 -7.06
C ALA A 83 -14.78 -11.79 -6.09
N ASP A 84 -14.53 -11.90 -4.77
CA ASP A 84 -15.55 -12.07 -3.75
C ASP A 84 -16.52 -10.88 -3.63
N LEU A 85 -16.09 -9.68 -4.05
CA LEU A 85 -16.90 -8.45 -4.06
C LEU A 85 -17.34 -8.06 -5.48
N ALA A 86 -17.24 -8.94 -6.46
CA ALA A 86 -17.57 -8.63 -7.86
C ALA A 86 -19.06 -8.27 -8.07
N ASP A 87 -19.94 -8.75 -7.20
CA ASP A 87 -21.37 -8.38 -7.17
C ASP A 87 -21.59 -6.89 -6.91
N LEU A 88 -20.61 -6.21 -6.28
CA LEU A 88 -20.64 -4.76 -6.04
C LEU A 88 -20.17 -3.94 -7.24
N ALA A 89 -19.73 -4.55 -8.35
CA ALA A 89 -19.27 -3.82 -9.54
C ALA A 89 -20.37 -2.94 -10.15
N GLY A 90 -21.64 -3.35 -10.04
CA GLY A 90 -22.81 -2.57 -10.48
C GLY A 90 -23.34 -1.54 -9.48
N HIS A 91 -22.69 -1.43 -8.30
CA HIS A 91 -23.08 -0.42 -7.32
C HIS A 91 -22.79 0.99 -7.84
N PRO A 92 -23.61 2.03 -7.55
CA PRO A 92 -23.34 3.42 -7.97
C PRO A 92 -21.94 3.91 -7.57
N GLU A 93 -21.42 3.41 -6.46
CA GLU A 93 -20.07 3.66 -5.95
C GLU A 93 -19.37 2.33 -5.66
N PRO A 94 -18.81 1.64 -6.67
CA PRO A 94 -18.18 0.33 -6.50
C PRO A 94 -16.88 0.43 -5.70
N PRO A 95 -16.40 -0.68 -5.10
CA PRO A 95 -15.11 -0.71 -4.42
C PRO A 95 -13.97 -0.31 -5.37
N GLN A 96 -13.11 0.59 -4.91
CA GLN A 96 -11.89 1.01 -5.59
C GLN A 96 -10.70 0.29 -4.96
N TRP A 97 -10.10 -0.63 -5.69
CA TRP A 97 -8.99 -1.44 -5.19
C TRP A 97 -7.65 -0.72 -5.38
N HIS A 98 -6.95 -0.44 -4.30
CA HIS A 98 -5.62 0.17 -4.29
C HIS A 98 -4.57 -0.90 -4.02
N PHE A 99 -3.62 -1.07 -4.92
CA PHE A 99 -2.47 -1.91 -4.65
C PHE A 99 -1.36 -1.07 -4.01
N VAL A 100 -1.07 -1.32 -2.73
CA VAL A 100 -0.17 -0.48 -1.92
C VAL A 100 1.12 -1.19 -1.48
N GLY A 101 1.21 -2.51 -1.66
CA GLY A 101 2.41 -3.29 -1.34
C GLY A 101 3.46 -3.26 -2.45
N SER A 102 4.67 -3.75 -2.17
CA SER A 102 5.71 -3.92 -3.20
C SER A 102 5.23 -4.88 -4.29
N LEU A 103 5.24 -4.42 -5.55
CA LEU A 103 4.70 -5.19 -6.66
C LEU A 103 5.81 -5.95 -7.42
N GLN A 104 5.67 -7.27 -7.43
CA GLN A 104 6.50 -8.11 -8.27
C GLN A 104 6.08 -8.01 -9.75
N ARG A 105 7.07 -7.96 -10.67
CA ARG A 105 6.83 -7.81 -12.12
C ARG A 105 5.88 -8.88 -12.68
N ASN A 106 6.00 -10.15 -12.24
CA ASN A 106 5.15 -11.26 -12.68
C ASN A 106 3.70 -11.18 -12.20
N LYS A 107 3.39 -10.27 -11.25
CA LYS A 107 2.04 -10.00 -10.74
C LYS A 107 1.37 -8.79 -11.39
N ALA A 108 2.11 -7.99 -12.15
CA ALA A 108 1.62 -6.75 -12.75
C ALA A 108 0.37 -6.95 -13.63
N ALA A 109 0.33 -8.01 -14.45
CA ALA A 109 -0.82 -8.32 -15.29
C ALA A 109 -2.08 -8.70 -14.48
N SER A 110 -1.92 -9.37 -13.34
CA SER A 110 -3.03 -9.66 -12.42
C SER A 110 -3.54 -8.39 -11.78
N VAL A 111 -2.65 -7.57 -11.19
CA VAL A 111 -3.00 -6.30 -10.54
C VAL A 111 -3.69 -5.34 -11.52
N ALA A 112 -3.22 -5.28 -12.77
CA ALA A 112 -3.81 -4.42 -13.79
C ALA A 112 -5.29 -4.74 -14.10
N ARG A 113 -5.77 -5.94 -13.81
CA ARG A 113 -7.18 -6.31 -14.06
C ARG A 113 -8.15 -5.72 -13.04
N TYR A 114 -7.74 -5.62 -11.76
CA TYR A 114 -8.65 -5.22 -10.68
C TYR A 114 -8.30 -3.86 -10.04
N ALA A 115 -7.02 -3.46 -10.01
CA ALA A 115 -6.61 -2.27 -9.29
C ALA A 115 -7.15 -0.99 -9.95
N SER A 116 -7.69 -0.08 -9.15
CA SER A 116 -8.09 1.27 -9.54
C SER A 116 -6.92 2.25 -9.44
N LEU A 117 -5.93 1.95 -8.59
CA LEU A 117 -4.71 2.73 -8.41
C LEU A 117 -3.57 1.84 -7.89
N VAL A 118 -2.41 1.89 -8.52
CA VAL A 118 -1.18 1.25 -8.02
C VAL A 118 -0.30 2.30 -7.38
N HIS A 119 0.07 2.10 -6.10
CA HIS A 119 0.85 3.09 -5.33
C HIS A 119 2.37 2.84 -5.36
N SER A 120 2.80 1.66 -5.78
CA SER A 120 4.14 1.13 -5.54
C SER A 120 4.98 1.00 -6.82
N VAL A 121 4.83 1.92 -7.77
CA VAL A 121 5.65 1.93 -8.98
C VAL A 121 7.00 2.58 -8.66
N ASP A 122 8.08 1.81 -8.71
CA ASP A 122 9.41 2.22 -8.26
C ASP A 122 10.55 1.98 -9.25
N ARG A 123 10.27 1.36 -10.41
CA ARG A 123 11.29 1.00 -11.41
C ARG A 123 10.74 0.81 -12.82
N PRO A 124 11.54 1.08 -13.88
CA PRO A 124 11.08 0.99 -15.28
C PRO A 124 10.58 -0.40 -15.68
N ALA A 125 11.20 -1.47 -15.17
CA ALA A 125 10.76 -2.84 -15.48
C ALA A 125 9.33 -3.15 -15.01
N LEU A 126 8.88 -2.47 -13.93
CA LEU A 126 7.50 -2.57 -13.44
C LEU A 126 6.54 -1.74 -14.30
N VAL A 127 6.97 -0.54 -14.74
CA VAL A 127 6.20 0.30 -15.69
C VAL A 127 5.86 -0.49 -16.94
N ALA A 128 6.86 -1.10 -17.59
CA ALA A 128 6.65 -1.90 -18.78
C ALA A 128 5.71 -3.11 -18.55
N ALA A 129 5.77 -3.74 -17.38
CA ALA A 129 4.89 -4.86 -17.06
C ALA A 129 3.45 -4.43 -16.80
N LEU A 130 3.25 -3.30 -16.08
CA LEU A 130 1.93 -2.72 -15.82
C LEU A 130 1.27 -2.20 -17.11
N SER A 131 2.05 -1.53 -17.98
CA SER A 131 1.56 -1.06 -19.29
C SER A 131 0.99 -2.21 -20.11
N ARG A 132 1.76 -3.29 -20.29
CA ARG A 132 1.25 -4.50 -20.98
C ARG A 132 0.01 -5.08 -20.30
N GLY A 133 0.01 -5.13 -18.97
CA GLY A 133 -1.13 -5.64 -18.19
C GLY A 133 -2.39 -4.80 -18.37
N ALA A 134 -2.26 -3.47 -18.36
CA ALA A 134 -3.35 -2.53 -18.53
C ALA A 134 -3.93 -2.59 -19.97
N LEU A 135 -3.07 -2.63 -20.98
CA LEU A 135 -3.49 -2.80 -22.38
C LEU A 135 -4.24 -4.12 -22.59
N ASN A 136 -3.72 -5.23 -22.05
CA ASN A 136 -4.38 -6.53 -22.15
C ASN A 136 -5.73 -6.56 -21.40
N ALA A 137 -5.90 -5.73 -20.37
CA ALA A 137 -7.16 -5.57 -19.65
C ALA A 137 -8.10 -4.53 -20.28
N GLY A 138 -7.71 -3.87 -21.38
CA GLY A 138 -8.50 -2.87 -22.07
C GLY A 138 -8.76 -1.60 -21.25
N ARG A 139 -7.83 -1.20 -20.36
CA ARG A 139 -8.07 -0.09 -19.43
C ARG A 139 -6.84 0.80 -19.25
N THR A 140 -7.07 2.03 -18.78
CA THR A 140 -6.01 2.92 -18.31
C THR A 140 -5.87 2.77 -16.81
N LEU A 141 -4.64 2.45 -16.35
CA LEU A 141 -4.33 2.21 -14.95
C LEU A 141 -3.59 3.42 -14.35
N PRO A 142 -4.18 4.13 -13.38
CA PRO A 142 -3.49 5.17 -12.63
C PRO A 142 -2.37 4.58 -11.78
N CYS A 143 -1.21 5.28 -11.74
CA CYS A 143 -0.02 4.87 -11.03
C CYS A 143 0.55 6.03 -10.20
N LEU A 144 0.94 5.74 -8.96
CA LEU A 144 1.79 6.61 -8.14
C LEU A 144 3.21 6.06 -8.15
N LEU A 145 4.17 6.97 -8.16
CA LEU A 145 5.58 6.61 -8.01
C LEU A 145 5.91 6.47 -6.54
N GLN A 146 6.38 5.30 -6.12
CA GLN A 146 6.88 5.13 -4.78
C GLN A 146 8.27 5.75 -4.68
N VAL A 147 8.44 6.69 -3.75
CA VAL A 147 9.70 7.40 -3.50
C VAL A 147 10.37 6.84 -2.26
N SER A 148 11.67 6.59 -2.33
CA SER A 148 12.51 6.28 -1.17
C SER A 148 12.87 7.58 -0.45
N LEU A 149 12.49 7.72 0.82
CA LEU A 149 12.77 8.90 1.64
C LEU A 149 14.03 8.75 2.52
N ASP A 150 14.51 7.53 2.69
CA ASP A 150 15.65 7.18 3.54
C ASP A 150 16.79 6.48 2.80
N GLY A 151 16.58 6.11 1.53
CA GLY A 151 17.57 5.39 0.72
C GLY A 151 17.73 3.91 1.13
N ASP A 152 16.90 3.37 2.04
CA ASP A 152 16.97 1.95 2.41
C ASP A 152 16.45 1.06 1.27
N PRO A 153 17.31 0.27 0.59
CA PRO A 153 16.90 -0.55 -0.54
C PRO A 153 15.90 -1.66 -0.17
N ARG A 154 15.80 -2.00 1.12
CA ARG A 154 14.85 -3.03 1.62
C ARG A 154 13.41 -2.54 1.62
N ARG A 155 13.20 -1.21 1.58
CA ARG A 155 11.87 -0.60 1.65
C ARG A 155 11.27 -0.29 0.27
N GLY A 156 12.06 -0.44 -0.80
CA GLY A 156 11.67 -0.07 -2.15
C GLY A 156 11.50 1.43 -2.32
N GLY A 157 11.12 1.82 -3.51
CA GLY A 157 10.97 3.23 -3.91
C GLY A 157 12.13 3.72 -4.75
N VAL A 158 11.82 4.57 -5.72
CA VAL A 158 12.83 5.23 -6.55
C VAL A 158 13.55 6.31 -5.72
N PRO A 159 14.87 6.43 -5.81
CA PRO A 159 15.59 7.57 -5.23
C PRO A 159 15.10 8.90 -5.83
N ALA A 160 15.26 10.00 -5.10
CA ALA A 160 14.75 11.32 -5.48
C ALA A 160 15.29 11.80 -6.84
N ASP A 161 16.52 11.48 -7.17
CA ASP A 161 17.19 11.80 -8.46
C ASP A 161 16.65 10.99 -9.64
N GLY A 162 16.14 9.78 -9.39
CA GLY A 162 15.51 8.93 -10.41
C GLY A 162 14.03 9.23 -10.65
N LEU A 163 13.40 10.09 -9.84
CA LEU A 163 11.95 10.31 -9.86
C LEU A 163 11.47 10.87 -11.21
N ALA A 164 12.15 11.87 -11.76
CA ALA A 164 11.77 12.51 -13.03
C ALA A 164 11.76 11.51 -14.19
N ALA A 165 12.86 10.76 -14.36
CA ALA A 165 12.97 9.77 -15.42
C ALA A 165 11.91 8.65 -15.30
N LEU A 166 11.55 8.24 -14.07
CA LEU A 166 10.48 7.27 -13.86
C LEU A 166 9.10 7.87 -14.14
N ALA A 167 8.91 9.16 -13.87
CA ALA A 167 7.67 9.88 -14.17
C ALA A 167 7.42 9.94 -15.67
N ASP A 168 8.43 10.33 -16.46
CA ASP A 168 8.37 10.34 -17.91
C ASP A 168 8.07 8.94 -18.45
N ALA A 169 8.75 7.92 -17.92
CA ALA A 169 8.50 6.53 -18.32
C ALA A 169 7.07 6.06 -18.06
N VAL A 170 6.40 6.53 -16.99
CA VAL A 170 4.99 6.22 -16.72
C VAL A 170 4.06 7.06 -17.60
N ALA A 171 4.40 8.35 -17.82
CA ALA A 171 3.60 9.25 -18.65
C ALA A 171 3.55 8.80 -20.11
N ASP A 172 4.67 8.28 -20.63
CA ASP A 172 4.81 7.79 -22.00
C ASP A 172 4.29 6.35 -22.19
N ALA A 173 4.07 5.60 -21.09
CA ALA A 173 3.67 4.20 -21.18
C ALA A 173 2.19 4.05 -21.57
N PRO A 174 1.87 3.41 -22.72
CA PRO A 174 0.48 3.19 -23.14
C PRO A 174 -0.30 2.41 -22.06
N GLY A 175 -1.54 2.81 -21.82
CA GLY A 175 -2.41 2.17 -20.82
C GLY A 175 -2.09 2.55 -19.38
N LEU A 176 -1.09 3.41 -19.11
CA LEU A 176 -0.84 3.96 -17.80
C LEU A 176 -1.20 5.45 -17.72
N ARG A 177 -1.43 5.93 -16.51
CA ARG A 177 -1.61 7.34 -16.20
C ARG A 177 -0.82 7.69 -14.94
N LEU A 178 0.13 8.60 -15.06
CA LEU A 178 0.82 9.16 -13.89
C LEU A 178 -0.17 9.96 -13.06
N ALA A 179 -0.35 9.55 -11.79
CA ALA A 179 -1.32 10.17 -10.89
C ALA A 179 -0.67 10.95 -9.74
N GLY A 180 0.61 10.70 -9.43
CA GLY A 180 1.33 11.38 -8.36
C GLY A 180 2.40 10.52 -7.72
N VAL A 181 2.62 10.72 -6.42
CA VAL A 181 3.67 10.04 -5.64
C VAL A 181 3.10 9.30 -4.43
N MET A 182 3.86 8.32 -3.94
CA MET A 182 3.62 7.64 -2.68
C MET A 182 4.91 7.51 -1.89
N ALA A 183 4.84 7.63 -0.57
CA ALA A 183 5.95 7.23 0.30
C ALA A 183 5.46 6.66 1.64
N VAL A 184 6.39 5.98 2.32
CA VAL A 184 6.26 5.54 3.71
C VAL A 184 7.36 6.22 4.51
N ALA A 185 7.01 6.87 5.62
CA ALA A 185 7.99 7.51 6.48
C ALA A 185 9.01 6.50 7.02
N PRO A 186 10.26 6.88 7.23
CA PRO A 186 11.28 6.03 7.84
C PRO A 186 10.85 5.55 9.22
N LEU A 187 11.15 4.29 9.56
CA LEU A 187 10.91 3.76 10.89
C LEU A 187 11.88 4.41 11.88
N GLY A 188 11.35 4.95 12.99
CA GLY A 188 12.14 5.56 14.06
C GLY A 188 12.72 6.94 13.74
N GLY A 189 12.40 7.51 12.57
CA GLY A 189 12.77 8.89 12.20
C GLY A 189 11.60 9.87 12.31
N PRO A 190 11.86 11.19 12.25
CA PRO A 190 10.83 12.21 12.26
C PRO A 190 10.01 12.15 10.97
N ALA A 191 8.71 11.87 11.10
CA ALA A 191 7.79 11.73 9.96
C ALA A 191 7.56 13.06 9.24
N ASP A 192 7.61 14.19 9.95
CA ASP A 192 7.45 15.54 9.42
C ASP A 192 8.50 15.86 8.35
N ALA A 193 9.79 15.77 8.69
CA ALA A 193 10.88 16.02 7.73
C ALA A 193 10.82 15.07 6.51
N ALA A 194 10.34 13.84 6.69
CA ALA A 194 10.15 12.89 5.59
C ALA A 194 9.00 13.31 4.67
N PHE A 195 7.86 13.72 5.24
CA PHE A 195 6.70 14.14 4.46
C PHE A 195 6.89 15.52 3.82
N ASP A 196 7.65 16.43 4.43
CA ASP A 196 8.05 17.69 3.80
C ASP A 196 8.90 17.44 2.55
N ARG A 197 9.85 16.49 2.61
CA ARG A 197 10.61 16.08 1.42
C ARG A 197 9.70 15.50 0.34
N LEU A 198 8.72 14.67 0.73
CA LEU A 198 7.75 14.13 -0.22
C LEU A 198 6.91 15.23 -0.86
N ALA A 199 6.46 16.23 -0.10
CA ALA A 199 5.71 17.37 -0.58
C ALA A 199 6.51 18.20 -1.60
N ALA A 200 7.80 18.44 -1.33
CA ALA A 200 8.70 19.13 -2.26
C ALA A 200 8.89 18.34 -3.57
N LEU A 201 9.05 17.02 -3.49
CA LEU A 201 9.14 16.14 -4.67
C LEU A 201 7.84 16.09 -5.46
N ALA A 202 6.69 16.04 -4.78
CA ALA A 202 5.38 16.12 -5.42
C ALA A 202 5.14 17.46 -6.13
N ALA A 203 5.63 18.57 -5.55
CA ALA A 203 5.53 19.88 -6.17
C ALA A 203 6.37 19.97 -7.45
N ARG A 204 7.60 19.44 -7.44
CA ARG A 204 8.46 19.33 -8.64
C ARG A 204 7.80 18.46 -9.72
N LEU A 205 7.31 17.28 -9.34
CA LEU A 205 6.62 16.40 -10.28
C LEU A 205 5.42 17.09 -10.95
N ARG A 206 4.65 17.88 -10.20
CA ARG A 206 3.50 18.62 -10.75
C ARG A 206 3.87 19.74 -11.69
N ALA A 207 5.06 20.32 -11.59
CA ALA A 207 5.54 21.34 -12.52
C ALA A 207 5.68 20.75 -13.93
N ASP A 208 6.20 19.52 -14.04
CA ASP A 208 6.42 18.85 -15.31
C ASP A 208 5.18 18.03 -15.73
N HIS A 209 4.44 17.47 -14.77
CA HIS A 209 3.25 16.65 -14.97
C HIS A 209 2.04 17.21 -14.19
N PRO A 210 1.34 18.26 -14.65
CA PRO A 210 0.32 18.98 -13.87
C PRO A 210 -0.87 18.13 -13.38
N ARG A 211 -1.13 16.99 -14.03
CA ARG A 211 -2.17 16.05 -13.63
C ARG A 211 -1.76 15.05 -12.55
N ALA A 212 -0.47 15.01 -12.16
CA ALA A 212 0.06 14.12 -11.13
C ALA A 212 -0.12 14.74 -9.72
N THR A 213 -1.36 14.91 -9.29
CA THR A 213 -1.71 15.66 -8.08
C THR A 213 -1.82 14.83 -6.81
N ALA A 214 -1.90 13.52 -6.91
CA ALA A 214 -2.09 12.64 -5.76
C ALA A 214 -0.80 12.48 -4.94
N VAL A 215 -0.92 12.61 -3.62
CA VAL A 215 0.14 12.34 -2.66
C VAL A 215 -0.39 11.29 -1.67
N SER A 216 0.13 10.06 -1.77
CA SER A 216 -0.24 8.99 -0.86
C SER A 216 0.80 8.87 0.23
N ALA A 217 0.45 9.31 1.43
CA ALA A 217 1.30 9.28 2.62
C ALA A 217 0.43 9.22 3.88
N GLY A 218 1.02 8.76 4.99
CA GLY A 218 0.33 8.65 6.25
C GLY A 218 -0.37 7.32 6.47
N MET A 219 -0.13 6.78 7.65
CA MET A 219 -0.72 5.55 8.18
C MET A 219 -1.34 5.83 9.56
N SER A 220 -1.73 4.80 10.30
CA SER A 220 -2.41 4.94 11.59
C SER A 220 -1.65 5.78 12.63
N GLY A 221 -0.30 5.82 12.56
CA GLY A 221 0.55 6.51 13.54
C GLY A 221 1.04 7.89 13.12
N ASP A 222 0.89 8.28 11.85
CA ASP A 222 1.49 9.50 11.29
C ASP A 222 0.55 10.24 10.31
N LEU A 223 -0.76 9.93 10.35
CA LEU A 223 -1.74 10.50 9.41
C LEU A 223 -1.85 12.03 9.55
N GLU A 224 -1.80 12.57 10.77
CA GLU A 224 -1.92 14.00 11.01
C GLU A 224 -0.77 14.78 10.37
N THR A 225 0.45 14.29 10.57
CA THR A 225 1.66 14.85 9.95
C THR A 225 1.61 14.78 8.43
N ALA A 226 1.17 13.63 7.88
CA ALA A 226 1.03 13.46 6.43
C ALA A 226 -0.02 14.40 5.84
N VAL A 227 -1.16 14.58 6.52
CA VAL A 227 -2.22 15.52 6.10
C VAL A 227 -1.71 16.95 6.12
N ALA A 228 -0.99 17.35 7.16
CA ALA A 228 -0.36 18.69 7.24
C ALA A 228 0.63 18.93 6.09
N ALA A 229 1.41 17.90 5.71
CA ALA A 229 2.35 17.96 4.58
C ALA A 229 1.69 17.82 3.19
N GLY A 230 0.36 17.79 3.11
CA GLY A 230 -0.35 17.80 1.83
C GLY A 230 -0.79 16.44 1.29
N ALA A 231 -0.78 15.36 2.09
CA ALA A 231 -1.30 14.07 1.65
C ALA A 231 -2.76 14.18 1.18
N THR A 232 -3.05 13.55 0.05
CA THR A 232 -4.41 13.42 -0.53
C THR A 232 -4.99 12.03 -0.29
N HIS A 233 -4.15 11.05 0.03
CA HIS A 233 -4.54 9.67 0.33
C HIS A 233 -3.82 9.23 1.61
N VAL A 234 -4.59 8.84 2.63
CA VAL A 234 -4.09 8.22 3.86
C VAL A 234 -4.43 6.74 3.88
N ARG A 235 -3.48 5.87 4.29
CA ARG A 235 -3.60 4.41 4.23
C ARG A 235 -3.73 3.85 5.65
N ILE A 236 -4.94 3.55 6.06
CA ILE A 236 -5.25 3.18 7.44
C ILE A 236 -5.60 1.69 7.54
N GLY A 237 -4.83 0.95 8.31
CA GLY A 237 -5.06 -0.47 8.59
C GLY A 237 -5.40 -0.73 10.06
N SER A 238 -4.40 -0.69 10.95
CA SER A 238 -4.54 -1.10 12.35
C SER A 238 -5.54 -0.25 13.15
N ALA A 239 -5.63 1.05 12.91
CA ALA A 239 -6.59 1.91 13.60
C ALA A 239 -8.04 1.63 13.17
N LEU A 240 -8.27 1.04 12.00
CA LEU A 240 -9.59 0.72 11.47
C LEU A 240 -9.99 -0.74 11.71
N LEU A 241 -9.07 -1.67 11.52
CA LEU A 241 -9.35 -3.10 11.51
C LEU A 241 -8.83 -3.83 12.76
N GLY A 242 -8.22 -3.10 13.68
CA GLY A 242 -7.56 -3.66 14.86
C GLY A 242 -6.16 -4.19 14.58
N GLY A 243 -5.39 -4.48 15.63
CA GLY A 243 -4.09 -5.14 15.54
C GLY A 243 -4.20 -6.51 14.87
N ARG A 244 -3.09 -7.01 14.30
CA ARG A 244 -3.06 -8.38 13.75
C ARG A 244 -3.23 -9.38 14.87
N ALA A 245 -4.22 -10.26 14.78
CA ALA A 245 -4.17 -11.53 15.49
C ALA A 245 -3.14 -12.41 14.75
N TYR A 246 -1.86 -12.36 15.15
CA TYR A 246 -0.92 -13.38 14.73
C TYR A 246 -1.38 -14.70 15.36
N PRO A 247 -1.53 -15.78 14.57
CA PRO A 247 -1.50 -17.10 15.18
C PRO A 247 -0.15 -17.19 15.88
N ALA A 248 -0.16 -17.40 17.21
CA ALA A 248 1.06 -17.54 18.00
C ALA A 248 1.92 -18.62 17.33
N ARG A 249 3.09 -18.23 16.78
CA ARG A 249 4.12 -19.21 16.42
C ARG A 249 4.55 -19.84 17.73
N VAL A 250 4.31 -21.14 17.86
CA VAL A 250 4.82 -21.93 18.96
C VAL A 250 6.34 -21.73 18.96
N GLY A 251 6.88 -21.01 19.95
CA GLY A 251 8.32 -20.88 20.17
C GLY A 251 8.96 -19.49 20.08
N THR A 252 8.23 -18.38 19.87
CA THR A 252 8.85 -17.03 19.87
C THR A 252 8.57 -16.30 21.18
N PRO A 253 9.60 -15.82 21.91
CA PRO A 253 9.40 -15.09 23.16
C PRO A 253 8.71 -13.73 22.93
N PRO A 254 7.95 -13.20 23.89
CA PRO A 254 7.31 -11.91 23.80
C PRO A 254 8.36 -10.79 23.75
N GLY A 255 8.37 -10.01 22.67
CA GLY A 255 9.29 -8.87 22.49
C GLY A 255 10.07 -8.82 21.19
N ALA A 256 10.00 -9.84 20.33
CA ALA A 256 10.66 -9.80 19.03
C ALA A 256 9.83 -8.98 18.02
N THR A 257 10.36 -7.84 17.58
CA THR A 257 9.86 -7.10 16.42
C THR A 257 10.07 -7.93 15.16
N ASP A 258 9.03 -8.10 14.36
CA ASP A 258 9.02 -8.92 13.14
C ASP A 258 9.91 -8.31 12.03
N PRO A 259 11.06 -8.92 11.69
CA PRO A 259 11.92 -8.44 10.61
C PRO A 259 11.40 -8.78 9.20
N GLU A 260 10.38 -9.64 9.06
CA GLU A 260 9.87 -10.08 7.75
C GLU A 260 8.82 -9.15 7.13
N ALA A 261 8.38 -8.10 7.81
CA ALA A 261 7.40 -7.16 7.24
C ALA A 261 7.91 -6.44 5.97
N TYR A 262 9.23 -6.52 5.69
CA TYR A 262 9.89 -5.81 4.57
C TYR A 262 11.08 -6.58 3.96
N GLY A 263 11.14 -7.91 4.00
CA GLY A 263 12.23 -8.67 3.38
C GLY A 263 12.08 -8.86 1.87
N PRO A 264 13.16 -8.79 1.07
CA PRO A 264 13.14 -9.10 -0.35
C PRO A 264 13.05 -10.59 -0.59
N ALA A 265 12.29 -10.99 -1.62
CA ALA A 265 12.27 -12.34 -2.13
C ALA A 265 13.65 -12.73 -2.70
N GLY A 266 14.29 -13.71 -2.06
CA GLY A 266 15.20 -14.68 -2.68
C GLY A 266 16.43 -14.17 -3.44
N ALA A 267 17.55 -13.93 -2.74
CA ALA A 267 18.87 -14.06 -3.34
C ALA A 267 19.25 -15.55 -3.32
N ARG A 268 19.31 -16.20 -4.49
CA ARG A 268 19.96 -17.50 -4.64
C ARG A 268 21.46 -17.30 -4.51
N THR A 269 22.06 -17.81 -3.48
CA THR A 269 23.53 -17.97 -3.36
C THR A 269 23.96 -19.04 -4.35
N THR A 270 24.66 -18.63 -5.40
CA THR A 270 25.46 -19.55 -6.22
C THR A 270 26.72 -19.88 -5.44
N GLY A 271 26.77 -21.10 -4.92
CA GLY A 271 27.98 -21.64 -4.30
C GLY A 271 29.05 -21.86 -5.38
N THR A 272 30.14 -21.13 -5.29
CA THR A 272 31.38 -21.40 -6.00
C THR A 272 32.17 -22.45 -5.21
N HIS A 273 32.21 -23.67 -5.73
CA HIS A 273 33.16 -24.70 -5.30
C HIS A 273 34.57 -24.26 -5.70
N ALA A 274 35.38 -23.92 -4.72
CA ALA A 274 36.83 -23.82 -4.90
C ALA A 274 37.46 -25.20 -4.71
N THR A 275 38.06 -25.72 -5.77
CA THR A 275 38.91 -26.93 -5.73
C THR A 275 40.30 -26.52 -5.28
N PRO A 276 40.93 -27.20 -4.30
CA PRO A 276 42.33 -26.93 -3.93
C PRO A 276 43.26 -27.65 -4.92
N LEU A 277 44.10 -26.89 -5.60
CA LEU A 277 45.28 -27.46 -6.28
C LEU A 277 46.34 -27.79 -5.28
N GLY A 278 46.63 -29.11 -5.14
CA GLY A 278 47.77 -29.63 -4.45
C GLY A 278 49.06 -29.36 -5.19
N GLY A 279 50.11 -29.01 -4.45
CA GLY A 279 51.47 -28.88 -4.96
C GLY A 279 52.16 -30.20 -5.06
N ALA A 280 53.16 -30.24 -5.88
CA ALA A 280 54.43 -30.93 -5.69
C ALA A 280 55.36 -30.72 -6.87
N ALA A 281 56.62 -30.50 -6.50
CA ALA A 281 57.89 -30.51 -7.27
C ALA A 281 58.23 -29.27 -8.08
#